data_1346ebf97f0aa04620b8d1cc937afede
#
_entry.id   1346ebf97f0aa04620b8d1cc937afede
#
_cell.length_a   1.000
_cell.length_b   1.000
_cell.length_c   1.000
_cell.angle_alpha   90.00
_cell.angle_beta   90.00
_cell.angle_gamma   90.00
#
_symmetry.space_group_name_H-M   'P 1'
#
loop_
_entity.id
_entity.type
_entity.pdbx_description
1 polymer ?
#
loop_
_entity_poly.entity_id
_entity_poly.type
_entity_poly.pdbx_seq_one_letter_code
_entity_poly.pdbx_strand_id
1 'polypeptide(L)'
;MGMVRHHAYTLLLQGQDILSFINGLSTNQVNGACTTVFTNRAAKIVDVCEVIPVGSHVALVGYEPSKSTVIAHLTERILGQSISLTDISELNDVFLGTDDESCPEDTTLHQSHFGTMYIIPVKHRWEATWTEEDWTEHRIRNLIPYHGHEITSKVHPLACGLGDLVHPQKGCYIGQEVLTRMRSRGKQGHRLVKRSN
;
A
#
# COMPACT_ATOMS: atom_id res chain seq x y z
N MET A 1 -11.89 -17.33 -9.55
CA MET A 1 -11.16 -17.12 -8.29
C MET A 1 -9.71 -17.40 -8.58
N GLY A 2 -8.79 -16.70 -7.96
CA GLY A 2 -7.36 -16.89 -8.18
C GLY A 2 -6.51 -15.83 -7.47
N MET A 3 -5.21 -16.08 -7.41
CA MET A 3 -4.23 -15.15 -6.87
C MET A 3 -2.99 -15.06 -7.76
N VAL A 4 -2.44 -13.86 -7.88
CA VAL A 4 -1.20 -13.56 -8.60
C VAL A 4 -0.10 -13.23 -7.59
N ARG A 5 1.13 -13.57 -7.88
CA ARG A 5 2.29 -13.16 -7.07
C ARG A 5 2.48 -11.64 -7.18
N HIS A 6 2.50 -10.96 -6.03
CA HIS A 6 2.76 -9.53 -5.97
C HIS A 6 4.23 -9.30 -5.62
N HIS A 7 4.93 -8.51 -6.44
CA HIS A 7 6.30 -8.10 -6.16
C HIS A 7 6.31 -7.08 -5.03
N ALA A 8 6.35 -7.57 -3.80
CA ALA A 8 6.24 -6.76 -2.60
C ALA A 8 7.50 -6.82 -1.73
N TYR A 9 7.74 -5.74 -0.99
CA TYR A 9 8.59 -5.76 0.18
C TYR A 9 7.74 -5.89 1.44
N THR A 10 8.34 -6.38 2.51
CA THR A 10 7.75 -6.40 3.85
C THR A 10 8.75 -5.82 4.85
N LEU A 11 8.39 -4.71 5.47
CA LEU A 11 9.18 -4.05 6.52
C LEU A 11 8.48 -4.25 7.86
N LEU A 12 9.20 -4.70 8.86
CA LEU A 12 8.70 -4.85 10.23
C LEU A 12 9.13 -3.64 11.06
N LEU A 13 8.16 -2.91 11.59
CA LEU A 13 8.38 -1.81 12.51
C LEU A 13 8.13 -2.32 13.94
N GLN A 14 9.06 -2.02 14.85
CA GLN A 14 9.02 -2.41 16.26
C GLN A 14 9.26 -1.18 17.11
N GLY A 15 8.53 -1.03 18.23
CA GLY A 15 8.70 0.10 19.13
C GLY A 15 7.39 0.59 19.71
N GLN A 16 7.36 1.86 20.09
CA GLN A 16 6.19 2.52 20.66
C GLN A 16 5.50 3.42 19.65
N ASP A 17 4.18 3.55 19.75
CA ASP A 17 3.36 4.48 18.95
C ASP A 17 3.50 4.35 17.42
N ILE A 18 3.81 3.14 16.93
CA ILE A 18 4.09 2.87 15.50
C ILE A 18 2.93 3.31 14.61
N LEU A 19 1.68 2.99 14.97
CA LEU A 19 0.51 3.40 14.17
C LEU A 19 0.37 4.93 14.11
N SER A 20 0.64 5.62 15.22
CA SER A 20 0.63 7.09 15.25
C SER A 20 1.73 7.68 14.39
N PHE A 21 2.93 7.08 14.42
CA PHE A 21 4.04 7.46 13.55
C PHE A 21 3.67 7.31 12.07
N ILE A 22 3.18 6.14 11.65
CA ILE A 22 2.74 5.90 10.26
C ILE A 22 1.60 6.86 9.89
N ASN A 23 0.64 7.07 10.80
CA ASN A 23 -0.46 8.01 10.58
C ASN A 23 0.04 9.43 10.29
N GLY A 24 1.07 9.92 10.96
CA GLY A 24 1.66 11.23 10.69
C GLY A 24 2.35 11.37 9.33
N LEU A 25 2.64 10.27 8.65
CA LEU A 25 3.35 10.25 7.37
C LEU A 25 2.46 9.96 6.16
N SER A 26 1.28 9.43 6.37
CA SER A 26 0.44 8.84 5.32
C SER A 26 -0.87 9.59 5.09
N THR A 27 -1.48 9.39 3.94
CA THR A 27 -2.69 10.12 3.51
C THR A 27 -3.97 9.59 4.14
N ASN A 28 -4.04 8.30 4.46
CA ASN A 28 -5.18 7.68 5.13
C ASN A 28 -5.07 7.76 6.65
N GLN A 29 -6.18 7.64 7.35
CA GLN A 29 -6.17 7.52 8.81
C GLN A 29 -5.73 6.11 9.20
N VAL A 30 -4.63 6.04 9.98
CA VAL A 30 -4.04 4.79 10.42
C VAL A 30 -4.29 4.62 11.92
N ASN A 31 -5.27 3.81 12.25
CA ASN A 31 -5.64 3.42 13.63
C ASN A 31 -5.73 1.90 13.81
N GLY A 32 -5.33 1.14 12.80
CA GLY A 32 -5.34 -0.31 12.72
C GLY A 32 -4.88 -0.77 11.34
N ALA A 33 -5.27 -1.98 10.95
CA ALA A 33 -5.00 -2.52 9.63
C ALA A 33 -5.69 -1.69 8.54
N CYS A 34 -4.95 -1.25 7.53
CA CYS A 34 -5.48 -0.46 6.42
C CYS A 34 -4.49 -0.33 5.27
N THR A 35 -5.01 0.01 4.08
CA THR A 35 -4.19 0.55 2.98
C THR A 35 -3.98 2.05 3.16
N THR A 36 -2.78 2.55 2.93
CA THR A 36 -2.47 3.97 2.98
C THR A 36 -1.47 4.38 1.89
N VAL A 37 -1.32 5.68 1.66
CA VAL A 37 -0.37 6.21 0.67
C VAL A 37 0.65 7.10 1.36
N PHE A 38 1.92 6.84 1.12
CA PHE A 38 2.99 7.79 1.40
C PHE A 38 3.15 8.75 0.24
N THR A 39 3.25 10.02 0.53
CA THR A 39 3.47 11.07 -0.47
C THR A 39 4.70 11.92 -0.13
N ASN A 40 5.30 12.51 -1.15
CA ASN A 40 6.31 13.54 -0.98
C ASN A 40 5.68 14.92 -0.77
N ARG A 41 6.50 15.96 -0.58
CA ARG A 41 6.03 17.35 -0.38
C ARG A 41 5.21 17.90 -1.55
N ALA A 42 5.43 17.40 -2.76
CA ALA A 42 4.63 17.73 -3.93
C ALA A 42 3.37 16.87 -4.06
N ALA A 43 3.01 16.10 -3.03
CA ALA A 43 1.90 15.15 -2.98
C ALA A 43 1.96 14.05 -4.05
N LYS A 44 3.13 13.78 -4.63
CA LYS A 44 3.34 12.64 -5.51
C LYS A 44 3.48 11.36 -4.68
N ILE A 45 2.98 10.26 -5.22
CA ILE A 45 3.05 8.96 -4.57
C ILE A 45 4.52 8.55 -4.37
N VAL A 46 4.87 8.21 -3.15
CA VAL A 46 6.10 7.50 -2.80
C VAL A 46 5.85 6.01 -2.90
N ASP A 47 4.80 5.54 -2.22
CA ASP A 47 4.27 4.18 -2.35
C ASP A 47 2.84 4.07 -1.81
N VAL A 48 2.16 2.99 -2.16
CA VAL A 48 0.89 2.56 -1.56
C VAL A 48 1.21 1.35 -0.70
N CYS A 49 0.93 1.44 0.58
CA CYS A 49 1.36 0.44 1.56
C CYS A 49 0.18 -0.11 2.36
N GLU A 50 0.26 -1.39 2.66
CA GLU A 50 -0.61 -2.04 3.62
C GLU A 50 0.01 -1.95 5.01
N VAL A 51 -0.75 -1.46 5.96
CA VAL A 51 -0.38 -1.39 7.38
C VAL A 51 -1.05 -2.55 8.09
N ILE A 52 -0.27 -3.48 8.61
CA ILE A 52 -0.79 -4.73 9.20
C ILE A 52 -0.22 -4.87 10.62
N PRO A 53 -1.01 -4.58 11.67
CA PRO A 53 -0.60 -4.84 13.03
C PRO A 53 -0.42 -6.35 13.28
N VAL A 54 0.73 -6.73 13.86
CA VAL A 54 1.09 -8.10 14.20
C VAL A 54 1.59 -8.13 15.64
N GLY A 55 0.72 -8.42 16.58
CA GLY A 55 1.02 -8.33 18.02
C GLY A 55 1.44 -6.92 18.41
N SER A 56 2.65 -6.76 18.96
CA SER A 56 3.24 -5.47 19.33
C SER A 56 3.99 -4.77 18.20
N HIS A 57 3.99 -5.34 16.99
CA HIS A 57 4.71 -4.84 15.82
C HIS A 57 3.74 -4.42 14.73
N VAL A 58 4.24 -3.77 13.70
CA VAL A 58 3.48 -3.45 12.49
C VAL A 58 4.29 -3.89 11.28
N ALA A 59 3.71 -4.75 10.46
CA ALA A 59 4.22 -5.03 9.13
C ALA A 59 3.72 -3.96 8.16
N LEU A 60 4.64 -3.42 7.38
CA LEU A 60 4.36 -2.51 6.28
C LEU A 60 4.71 -3.22 4.99
N VAL A 61 3.70 -3.51 4.18
CA VAL A 61 3.86 -4.20 2.90
C VAL A 61 3.64 -3.21 1.77
N GLY A 62 4.55 -3.13 0.83
CA GLY A 62 4.46 -2.21 -0.31
C GLY A 62 5.11 -2.78 -1.56
N TYR A 63 5.20 -1.98 -2.62
CA TYR A 63 5.70 -2.40 -3.91
C TYR A 63 7.24 -2.43 -3.96
N GLU A 64 7.84 -3.56 -4.28
CA GLU A 64 9.29 -3.80 -4.17
C GLU A 64 10.16 -2.72 -4.82
N PRO A 65 9.89 -2.22 -6.05
CA PRO A 65 10.66 -1.14 -6.64
C PRO A 65 10.68 0.18 -5.85
N SER A 66 9.73 0.39 -4.93
CA SER A 66 9.66 1.57 -4.05
C SER A 66 10.39 1.39 -2.72
N LYS A 67 10.84 0.16 -2.39
CA LYS A 67 11.39 -0.21 -1.08
C LYS A 67 12.47 0.75 -0.57
N SER A 68 13.50 1.00 -1.37
CA SER A 68 14.60 1.88 -0.98
C SER A 68 14.14 3.31 -0.68
N THR A 69 13.18 3.82 -1.46
CA THR A 69 12.60 5.16 -1.26
C THR A 69 11.77 5.21 0.01
N VAL A 70 11.01 4.16 0.31
CA VAL A 70 10.19 4.07 1.53
C VAL A 70 11.09 3.93 2.76
N ILE A 71 12.12 3.09 2.71
CA ILE A 71 13.10 2.96 3.80
C ILE A 71 13.74 4.33 4.11
N ALA A 72 14.20 5.05 3.10
CA ALA A 72 14.77 6.40 3.29
C ALA A 72 13.74 7.36 3.88
N HIS A 73 12.50 7.36 3.35
CA HIS A 73 11.39 8.18 3.82
C HIS A 73 11.04 7.96 5.30
N LEU A 74 11.07 6.70 5.75
CA LEU A 74 10.83 6.34 7.15
C LEU A 74 12.02 6.65 8.03
N THR A 75 13.24 6.26 7.63
CA THR A 75 14.46 6.39 8.42
C THR A 75 14.77 7.85 8.79
N GLU A 76 14.58 8.78 7.87
CA GLU A 76 14.74 10.22 8.15
C GLU A 76 13.82 10.72 9.29
N ARG A 77 12.72 10.03 9.58
CA ARG A 77 11.66 10.43 10.52
C ARG A 77 11.59 9.60 11.78
N ILE A 78 12.25 8.44 11.76
CA ILE A 78 12.44 7.59 12.95
C ILE A 78 13.43 8.23 13.93
N LEU A 79 14.32 9.13 13.47
CA LEU A 79 15.31 9.80 14.32
C LEU A 79 14.64 10.48 15.52
N GLY A 80 15.02 10.06 16.74
CA GLY A 80 14.43 10.52 17.99
C GLY A 80 13.14 9.78 18.41
N GLN A 81 12.72 8.79 17.67
CA GLN A 81 11.60 7.89 18.02
C GLN A 81 12.15 6.56 18.55
N SER A 82 11.40 5.91 19.44
CA SER A 82 11.73 4.55 19.92
C SER A 82 11.18 3.50 18.94
N ILE A 83 11.53 3.63 17.66
CA ILE A 83 11.07 2.74 16.58
C ILE A 83 12.29 2.20 15.85
N SER A 84 12.31 0.90 15.59
CA SER A 84 13.26 0.23 14.68
C SER A 84 12.53 -0.31 13.46
N LEU A 85 13.26 -0.41 12.35
CA LEU A 85 12.77 -0.92 11.07
C LEU A 85 13.67 -2.04 10.62
N THR A 86 13.09 -3.20 10.28
CA THR A 86 13.79 -4.38 9.78
C THR A 86 13.16 -4.82 8.47
N ASP A 87 13.96 -5.05 7.44
CA ASP A 87 13.52 -5.66 6.18
C ASP A 87 13.38 -7.18 6.39
N ILE A 88 12.18 -7.70 6.22
CA ILE A 88 11.84 -9.12 6.31
C ILE A 88 11.23 -9.65 5.00
N SER A 89 11.48 -8.97 3.89
CA SER A 89 10.89 -9.31 2.58
C SER A 89 11.19 -10.74 2.14
N GLU A 90 12.34 -11.29 2.52
CA GLU A 90 12.72 -12.64 2.15
C GLU A 90 12.02 -13.75 2.94
N LEU A 91 11.28 -13.41 4.00
CA LEU A 91 10.60 -14.40 4.84
C LEU A 91 9.22 -14.81 4.32
N ASN A 92 8.62 -13.98 3.48
CA ASN A 92 7.25 -14.17 3.00
C ASN A 92 7.14 -13.88 1.50
N ASP A 93 6.34 -14.69 0.82
CA ASP A 93 5.80 -14.38 -0.50
C ASP A 93 4.46 -13.66 -0.34
N VAL A 94 4.20 -12.66 -1.17
CA VAL A 94 2.96 -11.90 -1.14
C VAL A 94 2.17 -12.16 -2.42
N PHE A 95 0.87 -12.41 -2.27
CA PHE A 95 -0.04 -12.59 -3.39
C PHE A 95 -1.24 -11.64 -3.25
N LEU A 96 -1.81 -11.27 -4.39
CA LEU A 96 -3.07 -10.53 -4.48
C LEU A 96 -4.09 -11.39 -5.21
N GLY A 97 -5.30 -11.44 -4.71
CA GLY A 97 -6.33 -12.27 -5.31
C GLY A 97 -7.74 -11.91 -4.85
N THR A 98 -8.65 -12.82 -5.19
CA THR A 98 -10.03 -12.77 -4.71
C THR A 98 -10.13 -13.47 -3.35
N ASP A 99 -11.22 -13.22 -2.62
CA ASP A 99 -11.55 -13.95 -1.40
C ASP A 99 -11.72 -15.45 -1.69
N ASP A 100 -11.60 -16.28 -0.65
CA ASP A 100 -11.85 -17.72 -0.66
C ASP A 100 -10.82 -18.60 -1.43
N GLU A 101 -9.60 -18.12 -1.65
CA GLU A 101 -8.54 -19.00 -2.11
C GLU A 101 -8.01 -19.85 -0.94
N SER A 102 -7.79 -21.14 -1.20
CA SER A 102 -7.13 -22.01 -0.20
C SER A 102 -5.69 -21.55 0.00
N CYS A 103 -5.24 -21.50 1.25
CA CYS A 103 -3.89 -21.10 1.62
C CYS A 103 -3.45 -21.85 2.89
N PRO A 104 -2.14 -21.89 3.21
CA PRO A 104 -1.65 -22.47 4.46
C PRO A 104 -2.26 -21.80 5.71
N GLU A 105 -2.41 -22.54 6.80
CA GLU A 105 -3.02 -22.03 8.06
C GLU A 105 -2.26 -20.85 8.68
N ASP A 106 -0.95 -20.75 8.48
CA ASP A 106 -0.12 -19.65 8.97
C ASP A 106 0.01 -18.48 7.99
N THR A 107 -0.89 -18.40 6.99
CA THR A 107 -1.00 -17.26 6.08
C THR A 107 -1.62 -16.06 6.81
N THR A 108 -1.01 -14.89 6.66
CA THR A 108 -1.65 -13.63 7.07
C THR A 108 -2.53 -13.12 5.95
N LEU A 109 -3.84 -13.01 6.22
CA LEU A 109 -4.81 -12.43 5.29
C LEU A 109 -5.04 -10.96 5.64
N HIS A 110 -5.06 -10.11 4.62
CA HIS A 110 -5.34 -8.69 4.78
C HIS A 110 -6.22 -8.18 3.63
N GLN A 111 -7.26 -7.41 3.98
CA GLN A 111 -8.10 -6.74 2.99
C GLN A 111 -7.41 -5.46 2.52
N SER A 112 -6.88 -5.52 1.32
CA SER A 112 -6.18 -4.44 0.66
C SER A 112 -7.12 -3.65 -0.26
N HIS A 113 -6.73 -2.43 -0.63
CA HIS A 113 -7.39 -1.68 -1.70
C HIS A 113 -7.35 -2.40 -3.06
N PHE A 114 -6.41 -3.32 -3.23
CA PHE A 114 -6.21 -4.08 -4.48
C PHE A 114 -6.94 -5.42 -4.52
N GLY A 115 -7.55 -5.86 -3.42
CA GLY A 115 -8.17 -7.16 -3.24
C GLY A 115 -7.65 -7.84 -1.98
N THR A 116 -7.89 -9.12 -1.83
CA THR A 116 -7.34 -9.86 -0.69
C THR A 116 -5.85 -10.11 -0.86
N MET A 117 -5.07 -9.67 0.11
CA MET A 117 -3.63 -9.90 0.16
C MET A 117 -3.34 -11.12 1.03
N TYR A 118 -2.57 -12.04 0.49
CA TYR A 118 -2.11 -13.26 1.15
C TYR A 118 -0.60 -13.14 1.38
N ILE A 119 -0.18 -13.11 2.64
CA ILE A 119 1.23 -13.08 3.02
C ILE A 119 1.59 -14.47 3.53
N ILE A 120 2.31 -15.22 2.71
CA ILE A 120 2.55 -16.65 2.89
C ILE A 120 4.03 -16.87 3.21
N PRO A 121 4.39 -17.54 4.32
CA PRO A 121 5.78 -17.86 4.61
C PRO A 121 6.43 -18.65 3.47
N VAL A 122 7.64 -18.24 3.05
CA VAL A 122 8.37 -18.84 1.90
C VAL A 122 8.62 -20.35 2.04
N LYS A 123 8.58 -20.89 3.27
CA LYS A 123 8.70 -22.34 3.53
C LYS A 123 7.65 -23.18 2.79
N HIS A 124 6.48 -22.59 2.48
CA HIS A 124 5.39 -23.28 1.79
C HIS A 124 5.61 -23.39 0.29
N ARG A 125 6.52 -22.59 -0.29
CA ARG A 125 6.79 -22.56 -1.75
C ARG A 125 5.50 -22.45 -2.56
N TRP A 126 4.63 -21.52 -2.13
CA TRP A 126 3.31 -21.37 -2.71
C TRP A 126 3.38 -20.79 -4.13
N GLU A 127 2.51 -21.26 -5.01
CA GLU A 127 2.47 -20.83 -6.41
C GLU A 127 1.22 -20.02 -6.70
N ALA A 128 1.34 -19.05 -7.60
CA ALA A 128 0.22 -18.28 -8.10
C ALA A 128 -0.73 -19.19 -8.92
N THR A 129 -2.02 -18.95 -8.79
CA THR A 129 -3.05 -19.62 -9.59
C THR A 129 -3.49 -18.79 -10.80
N TRP A 130 -3.17 -17.49 -10.79
CA TRP A 130 -3.35 -16.57 -11.91
C TRP A 130 -2.03 -16.23 -12.57
N THR A 131 -2.08 -16.02 -13.89
CA THR A 131 -1.02 -15.36 -14.65
C THR A 131 -1.10 -13.83 -14.49
N GLU A 132 -0.09 -13.11 -14.95
CA GLU A 132 -0.11 -11.64 -14.99
C GLU A 132 -1.21 -11.11 -15.93
N GLU A 133 -1.55 -11.87 -16.98
CA GLU A 133 -2.64 -11.54 -17.89
C GLU A 133 -4.01 -11.65 -17.19
N ASP A 134 -4.24 -12.73 -16.43
CA ASP A 134 -5.47 -12.93 -15.65
C ASP A 134 -5.66 -11.79 -14.64
N TRP A 135 -4.60 -11.44 -13.94
CA TRP A 135 -4.60 -10.29 -13.02
C TRP A 135 -4.89 -8.98 -13.74
N THR A 136 -4.24 -8.75 -14.87
CA THR A 136 -4.43 -7.53 -15.66
C THR A 136 -5.88 -7.41 -16.14
N GLU A 137 -6.47 -8.49 -16.62
CA GLU A 137 -7.89 -8.51 -17.01
C GLU A 137 -8.80 -8.22 -15.80
N HIS A 138 -8.55 -8.89 -14.67
CA HIS A 138 -9.31 -8.71 -13.44
C HIS A 138 -9.26 -7.25 -12.95
N ARG A 139 -8.05 -6.66 -12.82
CA ARG A 139 -7.89 -5.31 -12.30
C ARG A 139 -8.49 -4.23 -13.21
N ILE A 140 -8.39 -4.40 -14.54
CA ILE A 140 -9.00 -3.47 -15.51
C ILE A 140 -10.53 -3.57 -15.43
N ARG A 141 -11.08 -4.77 -15.35
CA ARG A 141 -12.53 -4.99 -15.23
C ARG A 141 -13.10 -4.33 -13.97
N ASN A 142 -12.35 -4.35 -12.87
CA ASN A 142 -12.77 -3.83 -11.58
C ASN A 142 -12.25 -2.42 -11.26
N LEU A 143 -11.56 -1.74 -12.21
CA LEU A 143 -10.94 -0.42 -12.03
C LEU A 143 -9.95 -0.36 -10.86
N ILE A 144 -9.22 -1.43 -10.64
CA ILE A 144 -8.17 -1.49 -9.61
C ILE A 144 -6.90 -0.87 -10.20
N PRO A 145 -6.43 0.29 -9.68
CA PRO A 145 -5.15 0.86 -10.11
C PRO A 145 -4.00 -0.01 -9.62
N TYR A 146 -2.92 -0.09 -10.39
CA TYR A 146 -1.81 -0.96 -10.04
C TYR A 146 -0.45 -0.28 -10.24
N HIS A 147 0.51 -0.73 -9.47
CA HIS A 147 1.88 -0.24 -9.51
C HIS A 147 2.52 -0.44 -10.88
N GLY A 148 3.30 0.55 -11.33
CA GLY A 148 3.92 0.55 -12.65
C GLY A 148 2.97 0.93 -13.80
N HIS A 149 1.67 0.99 -13.55
CA HIS A 149 0.63 1.39 -14.50
C HIS A 149 0.02 2.74 -14.11
N GLU A 150 -1.08 2.73 -13.37
CA GLU A 150 -1.74 3.96 -12.91
C GLU A 150 -1.03 4.56 -11.68
N ILE A 151 -0.44 3.72 -10.83
CA ILE A 151 0.30 4.13 -9.63
C ILE A 151 1.78 4.31 -9.99
N THR A 152 2.24 5.55 -10.03
CA THR A 152 3.63 5.91 -10.29
C THR A 152 4.08 7.07 -9.43
N SER A 153 5.38 7.29 -9.31
CA SER A 153 5.97 8.45 -8.60
C SER A 153 5.68 9.81 -9.25
N LYS A 154 5.02 9.83 -10.41
CA LYS A 154 4.67 11.06 -11.15
C LYS A 154 3.23 11.50 -10.92
N VAL A 155 2.39 10.67 -10.31
CA VAL A 155 0.96 10.94 -10.12
C VAL A 155 0.63 11.29 -8.68
N HIS A 156 -0.55 11.88 -8.47
CA HIS A 156 -1.15 12.12 -7.15
C HIS A 156 -2.17 11.03 -6.85
N PRO A 157 -2.40 10.64 -5.59
CA PRO A 157 -3.41 9.64 -5.24
C PRO A 157 -4.80 9.94 -5.81
N LEU A 158 -5.20 11.22 -5.82
CA LEU A 158 -6.50 11.64 -6.35
C LEU A 158 -6.67 11.42 -7.86
N ALA A 159 -5.57 11.31 -8.62
CA ALA A 159 -5.61 11.19 -10.07
C ALA A 159 -5.66 9.74 -10.58
N CYS A 160 -5.30 8.76 -9.74
CA CYS A 160 -5.16 7.37 -10.15
C CYS A 160 -6.12 6.39 -9.44
N GLY A 161 -7.25 6.89 -8.91
CA GLY A 161 -8.26 6.03 -8.29
C GLY A 161 -8.08 5.77 -6.80
N LEU A 162 -7.09 6.41 -6.14
CA LEU A 162 -6.80 6.25 -4.72
C LEU A 162 -7.40 7.37 -3.85
N GLY A 163 -8.46 8.00 -4.31
CA GLY A 163 -9.10 9.13 -3.60
C GLY A 163 -9.63 8.76 -2.22
N ASP A 164 -10.11 7.53 -2.05
CA ASP A 164 -10.64 7.02 -0.78
C ASP A 164 -9.53 6.79 0.26
N LEU A 165 -8.29 6.63 -0.18
CA LEU A 165 -7.11 6.52 0.68
C LEU A 165 -6.54 7.89 1.10
N VAL A 166 -7.21 8.99 0.72
CA VAL A 166 -6.86 10.35 1.16
C VAL A 166 -7.94 10.85 2.11
N HIS A 167 -7.70 10.72 3.41
CA HIS A 167 -8.69 11.09 4.42
C HIS A 167 -8.93 12.62 4.42
N PRO A 168 -10.19 13.08 4.39
CA PRO A 168 -10.49 14.50 4.21
C PRO A 168 -10.20 15.37 5.45
N GLN A 169 -10.20 14.80 6.64
CA GLN A 169 -10.19 15.54 7.92
C GLN A 169 -9.18 15.00 8.94
N LYS A 170 -8.19 14.21 8.51
CA LYS A 170 -7.15 13.77 9.45
C LYS A 170 -6.13 14.88 9.75
N GLY A 171 -5.31 14.65 10.78
CA GLY A 171 -4.18 15.52 11.14
C GLY A 171 -3.15 15.69 10.01
N CYS A 172 -2.14 16.51 10.26
CA CYS A 172 -1.12 16.85 9.26
C CYS A 172 -0.35 15.61 8.76
N TYR A 173 -0.06 15.59 7.46
CA TYR A 173 0.83 14.63 6.82
C TYR A 173 1.56 15.28 5.63
N ILE A 174 2.56 14.59 5.09
CA ILE A 174 3.39 15.12 4.00
C ILE A 174 2.58 15.21 2.70
N GLY A 175 2.56 16.39 2.07
CA GLY A 175 1.80 16.64 0.82
C GLY A 175 0.34 17.04 1.02
N GLN A 176 -0.17 17.08 2.26
CA GLN A 176 -1.58 17.41 2.55
C GLN A 176 -2.05 18.72 1.94
N GLU A 177 -1.24 19.78 2.02
CA GLU A 177 -1.63 21.10 1.50
C GLU A 177 -1.98 21.06 0.01
N VAL A 178 -1.17 20.34 -0.78
CA VAL A 178 -1.38 20.18 -2.22
C VAL A 178 -2.67 19.39 -2.48
N LEU A 179 -2.87 18.25 -1.79
CA LEU A 179 -4.07 17.41 -1.96
C LEU A 179 -5.35 18.12 -1.53
N THR A 180 -5.31 18.87 -0.42
CA THR A 180 -6.44 19.67 0.03
C THR A 180 -6.81 20.76 -0.99
N ARG A 181 -5.80 21.45 -1.55
CA ARG A 181 -6.02 22.46 -2.59
C ARG A 181 -6.57 21.85 -3.87
N MET A 182 -6.12 20.66 -4.27
CA MET A 182 -6.66 19.95 -5.44
C MET A 182 -8.14 19.58 -5.23
N ARG A 183 -8.51 19.09 -4.05
CA ARG A 183 -9.90 18.78 -3.69
C ARG A 183 -10.80 20.04 -3.72
N SER A 184 -10.39 21.09 -3.01
CA SER A 184 -11.20 22.31 -2.87
C SER A 184 -11.42 23.05 -4.18
N ARG A 185 -10.46 22.99 -5.09
CA ARG A 185 -10.53 23.68 -6.40
C ARG A 185 -11.14 22.82 -7.52
N GLY A 186 -11.47 21.56 -7.25
CA GLY A 186 -11.98 20.62 -8.25
C GLY A 186 -11.03 20.35 -9.44
N LYS A 187 -9.77 20.76 -9.35
CA LYS A 187 -8.77 20.64 -10.41
C LYS A 187 -7.92 19.39 -10.19
N GLN A 188 -8.52 18.20 -10.34
CA GLN A 188 -7.78 16.94 -10.21
C GLN A 188 -6.91 16.59 -11.45
N GLY A 189 -7.08 17.34 -12.56
CA GLY A 189 -6.31 17.16 -13.80
C GLY A 189 -6.61 15.86 -14.54
N HIS A 190 -6.49 14.73 -13.86
CA HIS A 190 -6.77 13.40 -14.39
C HIS A 190 -7.66 12.62 -13.43
N ARG A 191 -8.40 11.65 -13.96
CA ARG A 191 -9.27 10.75 -13.22
C ARG A 191 -9.21 9.35 -13.86
N LEU A 192 -9.13 8.32 -13.05
CA LEU A 192 -9.29 6.94 -13.52
C LEU A 192 -10.76 6.72 -13.90
N VAL A 193 -11.01 6.29 -15.13
CA VAL A 193 -12.35 6.01 -15.64
C VAL A 193 -12.32 4.73 -16.49
N LYS A 194 -13.40 3.96 -16.42
CA LYS A 194 -13.65 2.85 -17.36
C LYS A 194 -14.20 3.43 -18.65
N ARG A 195 -13.53 3.19 -19.76
CA ARG A 195 -14.04 3.52 -21.09
C ARG A 195 -14.82 2.31 -21.59
N SER A 196 -16.13 2.47 -21.79
CA SER A 196 -16.92 1.49 -22.55
C SER A 196 -16.56 1.63 -24.02
N ASN A 197 -16.17 0.53 -24.65
CA ASN A 197 -16.10 0.45 -26.12
C ASN A 197 -17.50 0.34 -26.69
#